data_277de1236b79e09d8331dbed7b5b9a64
#
_entry.id   277de1236b79e09d8331dbed7b5b9a64
#
_cell.length_a   1.000
_cell.length_b   1.000
_cell.length_c   1.000
_cell.angle_alpha   90.00
_cell.angle_beta   90.00
_cell.angle_gamma   90.00
#
_symmetry.space_group_name_H-M   'P 1'
#
loop_
_entity.id
_entity.type
_entity.pdbx_description
1 polymer ?
#
loop_
_entity_poly.entity_id
_entity_poly.type
_entity_poly.pdbx_seq_one_letter_code
_entity_poly.pdbx_strand_id
1 'polypeptide(L)'
;RDALNELVLEKGCATDAATKALKDSDEDRFKAICTELRTDGAYVSQGEQDNLIVQKIENNPRAVGVFGFSYLEENADKLQAHTMDGVAPTYETITSFAYPDAGPLYIYVKKAHLEAIPGLKDYIAEGAKLWGQDGA
;
A
#
# COMPACT_ATOMS: atom_id res chain seq x y z
N ARG A 1 -1.01 -2.14 -6.10
CA ARG A 1 -0.14 -1.66 -7.18
C ARG A 1 0.16 -0.17 -7.05
N ASP A 2 -0.85 0.67 -6.87
CA ASP A 2 -0.68 2.12 -6.80
C ASP A 2 0.15 2.54 -5.60
N ALA A 3 -0.05 1.93 -4.44
CA ALA A 3 0.77 2.15 -3.25
C ALA A 3 2.27 1.87 -3.51
N LEU A 4 2.62 0.78 -4.20
CA LEU A 4 4.00 0.48 -4.58
C LEU A 4 4.57 1.58 -5.49
N ASN A 5 3.80 2.02 -6.48
CA ASN A 5 4.24 3.07 -7.39
C ASN A 5 4.47 4.39 -6.65
N GLU A 6 3.48 4.87 -5.89
CA GLU A 6 3.50 6.18 -5.27
C GLU A 6 4.41 6.25 -4.04
N LEU A 7 4.35 5.24 -3.18
CA LEU A 7 5.04 5.28 -1.89
C LEU A 7 6.48 4.77 -1.95
N VAL A 8 6.80 3.89 -2.90
CA VAL A 8 8.14 3.30 -3.03
C VAL A 8 8.85 3.82 -4.26
N LEU A 9 8.31 3.55 -5.47
CA LEU A 9 9.02 3.82 -6.72
C LEU A 9 9.18 5.31 -7.00
N GLU A 10 8.10 6.08 -6.93
CA GLU A 10 8.17 7.54 -7.16
C GLU A 10 8.98 8.26 -6.07
N LYS A 11 8.82 7.88 -4.80
CA LYS A 11 9.63 8.45 -3.72
C LYS A 11 11.11 8.14 -3.88
N GLY A 12 11.45 6.88 -4.19
CA GLY A 12 12.83 6.48 -4.44
C GLY A 12 13.43 7.22 -5.65
N CYS A 13 12.67 7.33 -6.74
CA CYS A 13 13.07 8.04 -7.95
C CYS A 13 13.31 9.55 -7.69
N ALA A 14 12.49 10.18 -6.88
CA ALA A 14 12.61 11.59 -6.53
C ALA A 14 13.80 11.92 -5.60
N THR A 15 14.58 10.94 -5.17
CA THR A 15 15.85 11.19 -4.46
C THR A 15 16.93 11.76 -5.38
N ASP A 16 16.85 11.47 -6.68
CA ASP A 16 17.69 12.11 -7.69
C ASP A 16 17.14 13.48 -8.07
N ALA A 17 17.97 14.51 -8.01
CA ALA A 17 17.55 15.90 -8.23
C ALA A 17 17.03 16.17 -9.64
N ALA A 18 17.63 15.55 -10.67
CA ALA A 18 17.21 15.72 -12.05
C ALA A 18 15.83 15.09 -12.28
N THR A 19 15.61 13.90 -11.73
CA THR A 19 14.35 13.19 -11.84
C THR A 19 13.25 13.89 -11.03
N LYS A 20 13.59 14.41 -9.85
CA LYS A 20 12.65 15.22 -9.04
C LYS A 20 12.17 16.46 -9.79
N ALA A 21 13.07 17.15 -10.54
CA ALA A 21 12.70 18.32 -11.33
C ALA A 21 11.71 17.97 -12.47
N LEU A 22 11.72 16.73 -12.98
CA LEU A 22 10.74 16.27 -13.97
C LEU A 22 9.33 16.20 -13.39
N LYS A 23 9.17 15.92 -12.10
CA LYS A 23 7.84 15.84 -11.47
C LYS A 23 7.05 17.14 -11.62
N ASP A 24 7.73 18.28 -11.58
CA ASP A 24 7.12 19.60 -11.72
C ASP A 24 7.04 20.08 -13.18
N SER A 25 7.95 19.64 -14.05
CA SER A 25 8.04 20.11 -15.43
C SER A 25 7.34 19.20 -16.44
N ASP A 26 7.32 17.88 -16.20
CA ASP A 26 6.75 16.86 -17.08
C ASP A 26 6.38 15.62 -16.25
N GLU A 27 5.21 15.68 -15.61
CA GLU A 27 4.73 14.63 -14.69
C GLU A 27 4.55 13.28 -15.41
N ASP A 28 4.09 13.29 -16.65
CA ASP A 28 3.88 12.06 -17.42
C ASP A 28 5.21 11.35 -17.69
N ARG A 29 6.24 12.11 -18.03
CA ARG A 29 7.58 11.58 -18.22
C ARG A 29 8.20 11.10 -16.92
N PHE A 30 7.99 11.83 -15.81
CA PHE A 30 8.41 11.40 -14.48
C PHE A 30 7.80 10.03 -14.15
N LYS A 31 6.49 9.89 -14.28
CA LYS A 31 5.78 8.61 -14.02
C LYS A 31 6.27 7.50 -14.92
N ALA A 32 6.43 7.75 -16.23
CA ALA A 32 6.92 6.75 -17.17
C ALA A 32 8.29 6.20 -16.80
N ILE A 33 9.21 7.05 -16.32
CA ILE A 33 10.55 6.65 -15.90
C ILE A 33 10.51 5.94 -14.52
N CYS A 34 9.82 6.53 -13.56
CA CYS A 34 9.90 6.12 -12.16
C CYS A 34 9.04 4.89 -11.81
N THR A 35 8.01 4.61 -12.59
CA THR A 35 7.11 3.45 -12.36
C THR A 35 7.31 2.31 -13.36
N GLU A 36 8.31 2.42 -14.26
CA GLU A 36 8.65 1.34 -15.17
C GLU A 36 9.24 0.16 -14.39
N LEU A 37 8.55 -0.96 -14.46
CA LEU A 37 8.97 -2.18 -13.81
C LEU A 37 9.87 -2.99 -14.72
N ARG A 38 10.92 -3.57 -14.15
CA ARG A 38 11.87 -4.41 -14.88
C ARG A 38 11.20 -5.65 -15.48
N THR A 39 11.63 -6.03 -16.68
CA THR A 39 11.05 -7.12 -17.48
C THR A 39 11.96 -8.35 -17.61
N ASP A 40 13.06 -8.38 -16.88
CA ASP A 40 14.06 -9.46 -16.89
C ASP A 40 13.69 -10.69 -16.03
N GLY A 41 12.46 -10.72 -15.50
CA GLY A 41 11.95 -11.81 -14.68
C GLY A 41 12.24 -11.69 -13.18
N ALA A 42 13.00 -10.68 -12.74
CA ALA A 42 13.19 -10.44 -11.30
C ALA A 42 11.96 -9.84 -10.63
N TYR A 43 11.15 -9.09 -11.36
CA TYR A 43 9.84 -8.64 -10.93
C TYR A 43 8.76 -9.57 -11.49
N VAL A 44 7.91 -10.10 -10.61
CA VAL A 44 6.81 -10.98 -10.98
C VAL A 44 5.50 -10.40 -10.45
N SER A 45 4.65 -9.90 -11.35
CA SER A 45 3.32 -9.43 -10.97
C SER A 45 2.41 -10.60 -10.63
N GLN A 46 1.81 -10.57 -9.45
CA GLN A 46 0.78 -11.52 -9.03
C GLN A 46 -0.62 -10.86 -9.01
N GLY A 47 -0.76 -9.71 -9.64
CA GLY A 47 -1.95 -8.87 -9.49
C GLY A 47 -2.08 -8.37 -8.04
N GLU A 48 -3.31 -8.37 -7.54
CA GLU A 48 -3.62 -8.01 -6.15
C GLU A 48 -4.05 -9.26 -5.35
N GLN A 49 -3.38 -10.40 -5.61
CA GLN A 49 -3.67 -11.67 -4.95
C GLN A 49 -2.66 -11.92 -3.84
N ASP A 50 -2.87 -11.33 -2.68
CA ASP A 50 -1.94 -11.37 -1.55
C ASP A 50 -1.60 -12.79 -1.11
N ASN A 51 -2.58 -13.71 -1.10
CA ASN A 51 -2.34 -15.12 -0.79
C ASN A 51 -1.35 -15.80 -1.75
N LEU A 52 -1.37 -15.44 -3.05
CA LEU A 52 -0.40 -15.96 -4.01
C LEU A 52 0.99 -15.39 -3.76
N ILE A 53 1.08 -14.12 -3.36
CA ILE A 53 2.35 -13.49 -3.01
C ILE A 53 2.97 -14.22 -1.81
N VAL A 54 2.20 -14.48 -0.76
CA VAL A 54 2.64 -15.23 0.43
C VAL A 54 3.20 -16.61 0.02
N GLN A 55 2.45 -17.40 -0.77
CA GLN A 55 2.90 -18.71 -1.24
C GLN A 55 4.19 -18.66 -2.07
N LYS A 56 4.36 -17.61 -2.87
CA LYS A 56 5.58 -17.42 -3.67
C LYS A 56 6.79 -17.13 -2.81
N ILE A 57 6.63 -16.35 -1.74
CA ILE A 57 7.70 -16.05 -0.78
C ILE A 57 8.07 -17.33 -0.01
N GLU A 58 7.09 -18.10 0.47
CA GLU A 58 7.35 -19.39 1.14
C GLU A 58 8.21 -20.34 0.28
N ASN A 59 7.94 -20.39 -1.03
CA ASN A 59 8.68 -21.24 -1.96
C ASN A 59 10.02 -20.64 -2.43
N ASN A 60 10.30 -19.37 -2.12
CA ASN A 60 11.55 -18.71 -2.47
C ASN A 60 12.03 -17.78 -1.33
N PRO A 61 12.87 -18.28 -0.41
CA PRO A 61 13.35 -17.51 0.74
C PRO A 61 14.15 -16.25 0.41
N ARG A 62 14.50 -16.03 -0.86
CA ARG A 62 15.17 -14.81 -1.34
C ARG A 62 14.22 -13.82 -2.01
N ALA A 63 12.94 -14.16 -2.10
CA ALA A 63 11.94 -13.27 -2.65
C ALA A 63 11.48 -12.24 -1.62
N VAL A 64 11.15 -11.05 -2.09
CA VAL A 64 10.46 -10.00 -1.33
C VAL A 64 9.09 -9.81 -1.95
N GLY A 65 8.06 -9.70 -1.13
CA GLY A 65 6.69 -9.43 -1.56
C GLY A 65 6.16 -8.13 -0.99
N VAL A 66 5.25 -7.51 -1.72
CA VAL A 66 4.51 -6.32 -1.30
C VAL A 66 3.04 -6.68 -1.25
N PHE A 67 2.43 -6.59 -0.09
CA PHE A 67 1.04 -6.95 0.18
C PHE A 67 0.55 -6.28 1.47
N GLY A 68 -0.76 -6.40 1.76
CA GLY A 68 -1.37 -5.76 2.93
C GLY A 68 -0.85 -6.31 4.26
N PHE A 69 -0.74 -5.43 5.27
CA PHE A 69 -0.20 -5.76 6.59
C PHE A 69 -0.96 -6.90 7.29
N SER A 70 -2.27 -6.99 7.12
CA SER A 70 -3.07 -8.08 7.70
C SER A 70 -2.60 -9.48 7.27
N TYR A 71 -2.15 -9.64 6.02
CA TYR A 71 -1.60 -10.90 5.54
C TYR A 71 -0.24 -11.23 6.16
N LEU A 72 0.55 -10.23 6.55
CA LEU A 72 1.77 -10.43 7.32
C LEU A 72 1.42 -10.95 8.72
N GLU A 73 0.45 -10.34 9.40
CA GLU A 73 0.03 -10.78 10.74
C GLU A 73 -0.52 -12.20 10.75
N GLU A 74 -1.36 -12.54 9.77
CA GLU A 74 -1.92 -13.88 9.61
C GLU A 74 -0.88 -14.98 9.27
N ASN A 75 0.29 -14.59 8.76
CA ASN A 75 1.36 -15.50 8.34
C ASN A 75 2.70 -15.17 9.03
N ALA A 76 2.67 -14.64 10.25
CA ALA A 76 3.85 -14.23 11.00
C ALA A 76 4.79 -15.41 11.38
N ASP A 77 4.29 -16.65 11.32
CA ASP A 77 5.06 -17.88 11.48
C ASP A 77 5.93 -18.23 10.25
N LYS A 78 5.63 -17.67 9.08
CA LYS A 78 6.27 -17.97 7.79
C LYS A 78 6.99 -16.79 7.17
N LEU A 79 6.60 -15.58 7.52
CA LEU A 79 7.04 -14.33 6.90
C LEU A 79 7.75 -13.44 7.91
N GLN A 80 8.73 -12.71 7.41
CA GLN A 80 9.41 -11.66 8.17
C GLN A 80 9.24 -10.31 7.47
N ALA A 81 8.80 -9.32 8.23
CA ALA A 81 8.70 -7.96 7.72
C ALA A 81 10.08 -7.29 7.60
N HIS A 82 10.21 -6.42 6.60
CA HIS A 82 11.35 -5.52 6.47
C HIS A 82 11.03 -4.14 7.04
N THR A 83 12.03 -3.53 7.66
CA THR A 83 11.95 -2.12 8.03
C THR A 83 12.10 -1.24 6.80
N MET A 84 11.38 -0.10 6.79
CA MET A 84 11.60 0.97 5.81
C MET A 84 12.06 2.22 6.55
N ASP A 85 13.16 2.80 6.11
CA ASP A 85 13.84 3.91 6.79
C ASP A 85 14.10 3.67 8.28
N GLY A 86 14.36 2.42 8.64
CA GLY A 86 14.60 1.98 10.03
C GLY A 86 13.34 1.75 10.85
N VAL A 87 12.14 1.99 10.31
CA VAL A 87 10.85 1.78 10.99
C VAL A 87 10.29 0.41 10.63
N ALA A 88 9.93 -0.39 11.64
CA ALA A 88 9.26 -1.68 11.44
C ALA A 88 7.75 -1.48 11.21
N PRO A 89 7.10 -2.29 10.36
CA PRO A 89 5.65 -2.27 10.21
C PRO A 89 5.02 -2.98 11.41
N THR A 90 4.50 -2.20 12.32
CA THR A 90 3.70 -2.65 13.46
C THR A 90 2.35 -1.95 13.42
N TYR A 91 1.35 -2.47 14.13
CA TYR A 91 0.06 -1.81 14.22
C TYR A 91 0.22 -0.33 14.65
N GLU A 92 1.05 -0.07 15.66
CA GLU A 92 1.31 1.28 16.16
C GLU A 92 1.96 2.20 15.10
N THR A 93 3.00 1.71 14.40
CA THR A 93 3.71 2.52 13.40
C THR A 93 2.87 2.77 12.15
N ILE A 94 1.96 1.86 11.81
CA ILE A 94 1.03 1.99 10.69
C ILE A 94 -0.09 2.96 11.03
N THR A 95 -0.74 2.81 12.18
CA THR A 95 -1.85 3.68 12.60
C THR A 95 -1.42 5.11 12.91
N SER A 96 -0.18 5.30 13.37
CA SER A 96 0.42 6.63 13.55
C SER A 96 1.02 7.23 12.28
N PHE A 97 1.01 6.51 11.15
CA PHE A 97 1.69 6.89 9.90
C PHE A 97 3.20 7.09 10.05
N ALA A 98 3.82 6.51 11.07
CA ALA A 98 5.27 6.51 11.23
C ALA A 98 5.95 5.54 10.23
N TYR A 99 5.28 4.46 9.84
CA TYR A 99 5.78 3.57 8.80
C TYR A 99 5.63 4.24 7.43
N PRO A 100 6.70 4.36 6.61
CA PRO A 100 6.70 5.18 5.40
C PRO A 100 5.70 4.79 4.31
N ASP A 101 5.29 3.52 4.29
CA ASP A 101 4.31 2.99 3.34
C ASP A 101 2.90 2.86 3.93
N ALA A 102 2.66 3.43 5.11
CA ALA A 102 1.33 3.55 5.65
C ALA A 102 0.54 4.65 4.93
N GLY A 103 -0.71 4.35 4.61
CA GLY A 103 -1.60 5.30 3.95
C GLY A 103 -3.03 5.16 4.46
N PRO A 104 -3.81 6.24 4.48
CA PRO A 104 -5.20 6.20 4.90
C PRO A 104 -6.06 5.43 3.90
N LEU A 105 -6.99 4.63 4.41
CA LEU A 105 -8.06 4.04 3.61
C LEU A 105 -9.27 4.97 3.62
N TYR A 106 -9.88 5.16 2.46
CA TYR A 106 -11.05 6.03 2.31
C TYR A 106 -12.26 5.25 1.86
N ILE A 107 -13.40 5.52 2.48
CA ILE A 107 -14.71 5.05 2.00
C ILE A 107 -15.32 6.15 1.12
N TYR A 108 -15.54 5.86 -0.15
CA TYR A 108 -16.17 6.79 -1.07
C TYR A 108 -17.66 6.49 -1.18
N VAL A 109 -18.49 7.50 -0.93
CA VAL A 109 -19.93 7.38 -0.97
C VAL A 109 -20.51 8.42 -1.92
N LYS A 110 -21.42 7.99 -2.79
CA LYS A 110 -22.15 8.94 -3.65
C LYS A 110 -23.07 9.79 -2.80
N LYS A 111 -22.80 11.09 -2.73
CA LYS A 111 -23.50 12.03 -1.84
C LYS A 111 -25.02 12.00 -1.99
N ALA A 112 -25.52 11.87 -3.23
CA ALA A 112 -26.94 11.76 -3.51
C ALA A 112 -27.60 10.49 -2.91
N HIS A 113 -26.83 9.42 -2.67
CA HIS A 113 -27.35 8.18 -2.10
C HIS A 113 -27.51 8.26 -0.58
N LEU A 114 -26.81 9.17 0.10
CA LEU A 114 -26.90 9.32 1.56
C LEU A 114 -28.31 9.69 2.03
N GLU A 115 -29.10 10.33 1.18
CA GLU A 115 -30.49 10.72 1.49
C GLU A 115 -31.52 9.80 0.83
N ALA A 116 -31.15 9.23 -0.33
CA ALA A 116 -32.04 8.37 -1.11
C ALA A 116 -32.12 6.93 -0.59
N ILE A 117 -31.10 6.44 0.13
CA ILE A 117 -31.03 5.06 0.61
C ILE A 117 -31.16 5.07 2.13
N PRO A 118 -32.30 4.58 2.68
CA PRO A 118 -32.48 4.49 4.13
C PRO A 118 -31.41 3.64 4.79
N GLY A 119 -30.87 4.12 5.92
CA GLY A 119 -29.85 3.41 6.71
C GLY A 119 -28.42 3.48 6.17
N LEU A 120 -28.17 4.07 4.98
CA LEU A 120 -26.81 4.16 4.45
C LEU A 120 -25.89 5.01 5.32
N LYS A 121 -26.38 6.10 5.87
CA LYS A 121 -25.61 6.96 6.79
C LYS A 121 -25.20 6.19 8.05
N ASP A 122 -26.13 5.44 8.63
CA ASP A 122 -25.90 4.67 9.85
C ASP A 122 -24.93 3.51 9.60
N TYR A 123 -25.08 2.84 8.46
CA TYR A 123 -24.13 1.79 8.02
C TYR A 123 -22.69 2.30 7.89
N ILE A 124 -22.51 3.47 7.26
CA ILE A 124 -21.18 4.07 7.10
C ILE A 124 -20.61 4.51 8.46
N ALA A 125 -21.48 5.12 9.30
CA ALA A 125 -21.05 5.55 10.63
C ALA A 125 -20.65 4.36 11.51
N GLU A 126 -21.37 3.24 11.42
CA GLU A 126 -21.02 2.03 12.15
C GLU A 126 -19.74 1.38 11.60
N GLY A 127 -19.58 1.31 10.28
CA GLY A 127 -18.34 0.86 9.66
C GLY A 127 -17.14 1.71 10.08
N ALA A 128 -17.29 3.03 10.14
CA ALA A 128 -16.24 3.93 10.59
C ALA A 128 -15.84 3.72 12.07
N LYS A 129 -16.77 3.31 12.93
CA LYS A 129 -16.47 2.93 14.33
C LYS A 129 -15.70 1.62 14.39
N LEU A 130 -16.09 0.61 13.60
CA LEU A 130 -15.41 -0.69 13.59
C LEU A 130 -13.97 -0.60 13.09
N TRP A 131 -13.68 0.34 12.19
CA TRP A 131 -12.34 0.56 11.63
C TRP A 131 -11.62 1.78 12.22
N GLY A 132 -12.20 2.43 13.23
CA GLY A 132 -11.58 3.52 13.95
C GLY A 132 -10.65 3.03 15.07
N GLN A 133 -10.10 3.98 15.84
CA GLN A 133 -9.15 3.70 16.94
C GLN A 133 -9.68 2.72 18.01
N ASP A 134 -10.99 2.61 18.16
CA ASP A 134 -11.64 1.74 19.14
C ASP A 134 -12.26 0.49 18.47
N GLY A 135 -12.01 0.29 17.19
CA GLY A 135 -12.45 -0.87 16.42
C GLY A 135 -11.43 -2.02 16.48
N ALA A 136 -11.90 -3.24 16.24
CA ALA A 136 -11.07 -4.45 16.24
C ALA A 136 -10.08 -4.47 15.06
#